data_6214b2b0c57ae529d9c414e570d71ec5
#
_entry.id   6214b2b0c57ae529d9c414e570d71ec5
#
_cell.length_a   1.000
_cell.length_b   1.000
_cell.length_c   1.000
_cell.angle_alpha   90.00
_cell.angle_beta   90.00
_cell.angle_gamma   90.00
#
_symmetry.space_group_name_H-M   'P 1'
#
loop_
_entity.id
_entity.type
_entity.pdbx_description
1 polymer ?
#
loop_
_entity_poly.entity_id
_entity_poly.type
_entity_poly.pdbx_seq_one_letter_code
_entity_poly.pdbx_strand_id
1 'polypeptide(L)'
;MGPSAFGGQGGFNVDDLGDIFGNLGDIFGFGGAGRRKGQSYQTNLTISFVESASGLETKVPLRKEVVCTDCRGNGSENGTAYHTCNICGGSGQTASNQGFFSFAQPCQACRGQGSVIDKQCKTCKAQGIVIKNETVKVKIPAGVDNGTVIRLRGYGGPGDNNAPDGDLLVQIAVEPHKY
;
A
#
# COMPACT_ATOMS: atom_id res chain seq x y z
N MET A 1 -32.99 -44.78 -30.99
CA MET A 1 -31.82 -44.05 -31.45
C MET A 1 -31.52 -42.98 -30.41
N GLY A 2 -30.65 -43.25 -29.45
CA GLY A 2 -30.19 -42.30 -28.46
C GLY A 2 -28.91 -41.61 -28.92
N PRO A 3 -28.60 -40.39 -28.43
CA PRO A 3 -27.28 -39.87 -28.47
C PRO A 3 -26.59 -40.01 -27.13
N SER A 4 -25.38 -40.47 -27.26
CA SER A 4 -24.45 -40.93 -26.28
C SER A 4 -23.95 -39.88 -25.31
N ALA A 5 -23.72 -40.34 -24.10
CA ALA A 5 -22.96 -39.73 -23.01
C ALA A 5 -21.63 -39.09 -23.44
N PHE A 6 -21.39 -37.87 -22.93
CA PHE A 6 -20.04 -37.34 -22.80
C PHE A 6 -19.67 -37.37 -21.31
N GLY A 7 -19.13 -38.50 -20.89
CA GLY A 7 -18.48 -38.66 -19.60
C GLY A 7 -17.06 -38.11 -19.70
N GLY A 8 -16.82 -36.95 -19.13
CA GLY A 8 -15.49 -36.40 -18.88
C GLY A 8 -15.27 -36.35 -17.37
N GLN A 9 -14.63 -37.41 -16.84
CA GLN A 9 -14.22 -37.56 -15.46
C GLN A 9 -12.91 -36.77 -15.28
N GLY A 10 -13.00 -35.51 -14.94
CA GLY A 10 -11.91 -34.71 -14.43
C GLY A 10 -12.30 -34.21 -13.06
N GLY A 11 -11.79 -34.89 -12.03
CA GLY A 11 -11.99 -34.46 -10.63
C GLY A 11 -11.27 -33.16 -10.40
N PHE A 12 -12.01 -32.07 -10.39
CA PHE A 12 -11.53 -30.81 -9.85
C PHE A 12 -11.60 -30.91 -8.32
N ASN A 13 -10.43 -30.87 -7.66
CA ASN A 13 -10.36 -30.78 -6.22
C ASN A 13 -10.98 -29.45 -5.76
N VAL A 14 -11.92 -29.54 -4.83
CA VAL A 14 -12.65 -28.38 -4.27
C VAL A 14 -11.69 -27.43 -3.54
N ASP A 15 -10.53 -27.93 -3.11
CA ASP A 15 -9.49 -27.13 -2.45
C ASP A 15 -8.77 -26.14 -3.41
N ASP A 16 -8.61 -26.51 -4.68
CA ASP A 16 -8.03 -25.61 -5.71
C ASP A 16 -8.99 -24.48 -6.14
N LEU A 17 -10.29 -24.66 -5.95
CA LEU A 17 -11.29 -23.63 -6.25
C LEU A 17 -11.25 -22.47 -5.25
N GLY A 18 -10.86 -22.72 -4.00
CA GLY A 18 -10.74 -21.70 -2.96
C GLY A 18 -9.67 -20.66 -3.29
N ASP A 19 -8.52 -21.10 -3.79
CA ASP A 19 -7.39 -20.23 -4.12
C ASP A 19 -7.64 -19.42 -5.41
N ILE A 20 -8.36 -20.00 -6.38
CA ILE A 20 -8.73 -19.29 -7.63
C ILE A 20 -9.81 -18.25 -7.36
N PHE A 21 -10.80 -18.54 -6.50
CA PHE A 21 -11.84 -17.58 -6.13
C PHE A 21 -11.32 -16.46 -5.22
N GLY A 22 -10.37 -16.75 -4.33
CA GLY A 22 -9.71 -15.75 -3.50
C GLY A 22 -8.96 -14.70 -4.34
N ASN A 23 -8.24 -15.15 -5.36
CA ASN A 23 -7.46 -14.27 -6.24
C ASN A 23 -8.34 -13.56 -7.30
N LEU A 24 -9.46 -14.15 -7.68
CA LEU A 24 -10.42 -13.56 -8.63
C LEU A 24 -11.25 -12.42 -8.00
N GLY A 25 -11.50 -12.48 -6.68
CA GLY A 25 -12.16 -11.42 -5.92
C GLY A 25 -11.37 -10.09 -5.94
N ASP A 26 -10.06 -10.17 -5.91
CA ASP A 26 -9.17 -9.00 -6.01
C ASP A 26 -9.16 -8.38 -7.44
N ILE A 27 -9.36 -9.19 -8.47
CA ILE A 27 -9.36 -8.73 -9.88
C ILE A 27 -10.71 -8.10 -10.27
N PHE A 28 -11.82 -8.58 -9.72
CA PHE A 28 -13.16 -8.06 -10.03
C PHE A 28 -13.67 -6.97 -9.09
N GLY A 29 -12.87 -6.51 -8.12
CA GLY A 29 -13.21 -5.36 -7.28
C GLY A 29 -14.41 -5.58 -6.32
N PHE A 30 -14.83 -6.83 -6.08
CA PHE A 30 -15.85 -7.19 -5.09
C PHE A 30 -15.28 -7.33 -3.66
N GLY A 31 -13.94 -7.14 -3.51
CA GLY A 31 -13.31 -7.02 -2.22
C GLY A 31 -13.71 -5.69 -1.60
N GLY A 32 -14.49 -5.70 -0.55
CA GLY A 32 -14.75 -4.53 0.28
C GLY A 32 -13.44 -3.84 0.63
N ALA A 33 -13.47 -2.54 0.96
CA ALA A 33 -12.31 -1.70 1.29
C ALA A 33 -11.42 -2.38 2.37
N GLY A 34 -10.66 -3.38 1.94
CA GLY A 34 -9.75 -4.14 2.77
C GLY A 34 -8.66 -3.20 3.28
N ARG A 35 -8.29 -3.36 4.53
CA ARG A 35 -7.16 -2.65 5.13
C ARG A 35 -5.90 -3.01 4.37
N ARG A 36 -5.37 -2.10 3.57
CA ARG A 36 -4.13 -2.31 2.81
C ARG A 36 -2.95 -1.82 3.64
N LYS A 37 -2.00 -2.71 3.87
CA LYS A 37 -0.71 -2.35 4.48
C LYS A 37 -0.04 -1.24 3.67
N GLY A 38 0.62 -0.31 4.36
CA GLY A 38 1.35 0.77 3.72
C GLY A 38 2.47 0.28 2.80
N GLN A 39 2.86 1.12 1.86
CA GLN A 39 3.92 0.83 0.90
C GLN A 39 5.27 0.66 1.60
N SER A 40 6.03 -0.37 1.21
CA SER A 40 7.39 -0.55 1.70
C SER A 40 8.39 0.28 0.88
N TYR A 41 9.36 0.88 1.55
CA TYR A 41 10.45 1.62 0.93
C TYR A 41 11.72 0.77 0.88
N GLN A 42 12.58 1.06 -0.08
CA GLN A 42 13.88 0.44 -0.20
C GLN A 42 14.97 1.53 -0.26
N THR A 43 16.06 1.29 0.44
CA THR A 43 17.25 2.14 0.41
C THR A 43 18.50 1.27 0.39
N ASN A 44 19.57 1.80 -0.20
CA ASN A 44 20.85 1.12 -0.23
C ASN A 44 21.78 1.79 0.78
N LEU A 45 22.54 0.98 1.51
CA LEU A 45 23.53 1.41 2.46
C LEU A 45 24.86 0.75 2.11
N THR A 46 25.86 1.56 1.80
CA THR A 46 27.21 1.09 1.52
C THR A 46 28.03 1.08 2.80
N ILE A 47 28.67 -0.05 3.09
CA ILE A 47 29.56 -0.22 4.24
C ILE A 47 30.90 -0.81 3.78
N SER A 48 31.95 -0.59 4.54
CA SER A 48 33.26 -1.17 4.29
C SER A 48 33.29 -2.67 4.67
N PHE A 49 34.25 -3.42 4.11
CA PHE A 49 34.45 -4.81 4.46
C PHE A 49 34.70 -5.04 5.96
N VAL A 50 35.46 -4.16 6.61
CA VAL A 50 35.74 -4.25 8.05
C VAL A 50 34.46 -4.07 8.88
N GLU A 51 33.61 -3.13 8.50
CA GLU A 51 32.32 -2.90 9.16
C GLU A 51 31.37 -4.06 8.95
N SER A 52 31.38 -4.71 7.77
CA SER A 52 30.57 -5.90 7.53
C SER A 52 31.00 -7.08 8.42
N ALA A 53 32.29 -7.21 8.68
CA ALA A 53 32.83 -8.29 9.52
C ALA A 53 32.57 -8.06 11.02
N SER A 54 32.67 -6.81 11.51
CA SER A 54 32.51 -6.46 12.93
C SER A 54 31.07 -6.15 13.34
N GLY A 55 30.22 -5.82 12.37
CA GLY A 55 28.91 -5.23 12.61
C GLY A 55 28.99 -3.73 12.88
N LEU A 56 27.90 -3.03 12.63
CA LEU A 56 27.82 -1.58 12.72
C LEU A 56 26.43 -1.13 13.18
N GLU A 57 26.37 -0.12 14.04
CA GLU A 57 25.17 0.67 14.24
C GLU A 57 25.31 2.01 13.51
N THR A 58 24.43 2.25 12.55
CA THR A 58 24.46 3.49 11.77
C THR A 58 23.10 4.15 11.74
N LYS A 59 23.09 5.41 11.33
CA LYS A 59 21.88 6.21 11.20
C LYS A 59 21.62 6.44 9.72
N VAL A 60 20.43 6.03 9.27
CA VAL A 60 19.99 6.21 7.89
C VAL A 60 18.92 7.30 7.85
N PRO A 61 19.11 8.36 7.06
CA PRO A 61 18.07 9.36 6.86
C PRO A 61 16.95 8.74 6.03
N LEU A 62 15.72 8.84 6.54
CA LEU A 62 14.53 8.33 5.90
C LEU A 62 13.56 9.48 5.63
N ARG A 63 13.11 9.56 4.41
CA ARG A 63 12.03 10.44 3.99
C ARG A 63 10.79 9.58 3.78
N LYS A 64 9.85 9.64 4.73
CA LYS A 64 8.62 8.84 4.68
C LYS A 64 7.37 9.69 4.62
N GLU A 65 6.35 9.15 4.00
CA GLU A 65 4.99 9.67 4.08
C GLU A 65 4.36 9.26 5.39
N VAL A 66 3.70 10.19 6.05
CA VAL A 66 2.93 9.94 7.27
C VAL A 66 1.55 10.57 7.14
N VAL A 67 0.57 10.00 7.81
CA VAL A 67 -0.77 10.58 7.85
C VAL A 67 -0.70 11.98 8.46
N CYS A 68 -1.33 12.95 7.80
CA CYS A 68 -1.40 14.31 8.32
C CYS A 68 -2.17 14.33 9.64
N THR A 69 -1.52 14.84 10.70
CA THR A 69 -2.10 14.90 12.04
C THR A 69 -3.26 15.89 12.13
N ASP A 70 -3.21 16.99 11.37
CA ASP A 70 -4.20 18.05 11.43
C ASP A 70 -5.56 17.64 10.87
N CYS A 71 -5.55 16.89 9.77
CA CYS A 71 -6.77 16.41 9.14
C CYS A 71 -7.02 14.91 9.32
N ARG A 72 -6.14 14.20 10.01
CA ARG A 72 -6.23 12.74 10.23
C ARG A 72 -6.37 11.92 8.95
N GLY A 73 -5.74 12.40 7.88
CA GLY A 73 -5.71 11.70 6.60
C GLY A 73 -6.83 12.05 5.62
N ASN A 74 -7.86 12.80 6.02
CA ASN A 74 -8.99 13.10 5.13
C ASN A 74 -8.80 14.35 4.24
N GLY A 75 -7.73 15.10 4.44
CA GLY A 75 -7.40 16.27 3.60
C GLY A 75 -8.21 17.54 3.87
N SER A 76 -9.18 17.52 4.80
CA SER A 76 -10.00 18.68 5.13
C SER A 76 -9.44 19.48 6.31
N GLU A 77 -9.78 20.77 6.40
CA GLU A 77 -9.37 21.63 7.52
C GLU A 77 -9.90 21.04 8.84
N ASN A 78 -9.01 20.83 9.80
CA ASN A 78 -9.29 20.20 11.11
C ASN A 78 -9.96 18.81 11.04
N GLY A 79 -9.93 18.15 9.88
CA GLY A 79 -10.52 16.83 9.71
C GLY A 79 -12.05 16.81 9.61
N THR A 80 -12.73 17.96 9.56
CA THR A 80 -14.20 18.06 9.63
C THR A 80 -14.83 18.86 8.49
N ALA A 81 -14.06 19.66 7.76
CA ALA A 81 -14.56 20.52 6.70
C ALA A 81 -14.80 19.74 5.39
N TYR A 82 -15.69 18.74 5.43
CA TYR A 82 -16.11 17.94 4.28
C TYR A 82 -17.58 17.53 4.43
N HIS A 83 -18.24 17.25 3.31
CA HIS A 83 -19.61 16.75 3.27
C HIS A 83 -19.74 15.56 2.31
N THR A 84 -20.79 14.79 2.47
CA THR A 84 -21.08 13.67 1.58
C THR A 84 -21.34 14.19 0.15
N CYS A 85 -20.76 13.56 -0.84
CA CYS A 85 -20.96 13.94 -2.23
C CYS A 85 -22.42 13.74 -2.65
N ASN A 86 -23.07 14.82 -3.04
CA ASN A 86 -24.49 14.80 -3.43
C ASN A 86 -24.74 14.06 -4.76
N ILE A 87 -23.72 13.91 -5.60
CA ILE A 87 -23.83 13.25 -6.91
C ILE A 87 -23.90 11.74 -6.75
N CYS A 88 -23.05 11.15 -5.90
CA CYS A 88 -22.98 9.71 -5.69
C CYS A 88 -23.58 9.25 -4.35
N GLY A 89 -24.09 10.17 -3.54
CA GLY A 89 -24.63 9.83 -2.22
C GLY A 89 -23.64 9.18 -1.27
N GLY A 90 -22.33 9.44 -1.45
CA GLY A 90 -21.27 8.87 -0.62
C GLY A 90 -20.67 7.56 -1.15
N SER A 91 -21.22 6.98 -2.21
CA SER A 91 -20.72 5.70 -2.78
C SER A 91 -19.38 5.82 -3.50
N GLY A 92 -18.97 7.02 -3.87
CA GLY A 92 -17.77 7.25 -4.70
C GLY A 92 -17.92 6.84 -6.16
N GLN A 93 -19.03 6.22 -6.53
CA GLN A 93 -19.29 5.69 -7.87
C GLN A 93 -20.62 6.18 -8.42
N THR A 94 -20.70 6.32 -9.73
CA THR A 94 -21.94 6.59 -10.46
C THR A 94 -22.15 5.50 -11.50
N ALA A 95 -23.41 5.06 -11.64
CA ALA A 95 -23.78 4.09 -12.66
C ALA A 95 -23.96 4.82 -14.00
N SER A 96 -23.26 4.36 -15.03
CA SER A 96 -23.49 4.77 -16.40
C SER A 96 -24.21 3.63 -17.13
N ASN A 97 -25.45 3.88 -17.54
CA ASN A 97 -26.23 2.91 -18.28
C ASN A 97 -26.01 3.13 -19.78
N GLN A 98 -25.37 2.18 -20.43
CA GLN A 98 -25.28 2.12 -21.90
C GLN A 98 -26.00 0.86 -22.39
N GLY A 99 -27.28 1.01 -22.76
CA GLY A 99 -28.10 -0.10 -23.19
C GLY A 99 -28.38 -1.12 -22.09
N PHE A 100 -28.04 -2.37 -22.31
CA PHE A 100 -28.27 -3.48 -21.39
C PHE A 100 -27.16 -3.65 -20.33
N PHE A 101 -26.10 -2.85 -20.40
CA PHE A 101 -24.97 -2.95 -19.48
C PHE A 101 -24.87 -1.72 -18.59
N SER A 102 -24.73 -1.97 -17.28
CA SER A 102 -24.52 -0.96 -16.27
C SER A 102 -23.06 -1.02 -15.82
N PHE A 103 -22.29 0.05 -16.06
CA PHE A 103 -20.91 0.15 -15.63
C PHE A 103 -20.81 1.12 -14.46
N ALA A 104 -20.14 0.69 -13.39
CA ALA A 104 -19.78 1.58 -12.29
C ALA A 104 -18.55 2.40 -12.71
N GLN A 105 -18.68 3.73 -12.67
CA GLN A 105 -17.59 4.66 -12.93
C GLN A 105 -17.28 5.47 -11.66
N PRO A 106 -16.01 5.84 -11.40
CA PRO A 106 -15.70 6.75 -10.33
C PRO A 106 -16.49 8.05 -10.47
N CYS A 107 -17.11 8.52 -9.41
CA CYS A 107 -17.85 9.76 -9.42
C CYS A 107 -16.92 10.92 -9.73
N GLN A 108 -17.21 11.66 -10.77
CA GLN A 108 -16.36 12.77 -11.24
C GLN A 108 -16.33 13.95 -10.25
N ALA A 109 -17.41 14.17 -9.50
CA ALA A 109 -17.50 15.26 -8.55
C ALA A 109 -16.59 15.06 -7.33
N CYS A 110 -16.53 13.85 -6.78
CA CYS A 110 -15.69 13.52 -5.64
C CYS A 110 -14.45 12.68 -6.02
N ARG A 111 -14.24 12.42 -7.31
CA ARG A 111 -13.13 11.61 -7.84
C ARG A 111 -13.02 10.22 -7.18
N GLY A 112 -14.15 9.63 -6.86
CA GLY A 112 -14.22 8.30 -6.23
C GLY A 112 -14.16 8.30 -4.71
N GLN A 113 -13.99 9.45 -4.06
CA GLN A 113 -13.83 9.54 -2.59
C GLN A 113 -15.16 9.44 -1.81
N GLY A 114 -16.30 9.67 -2.46
CA GLY A 114 -17.62 9.69 -1.79
C GLY A 114 -17.92 10.96 -1.00
N SER A 115 -16.92 11.78 -0.72
CA SER A 115 -17.03 13.05 -0.01
C SER A 115 -16.38 14.19 -0.78
N VAL A 116 -16.81 15.42 -0.53
CA VAL A 116 -16.25 16.65 -1.11
C VAL A 116 -15.70 17.50 0.03
N ILE A 117 -14.49 17.99 -0.15
CA ILE A 117 -13.80 18.84 0.82
C ILE A 117 -14.24 20.30 0.62
N ASP A 118 -14.83 20.91 1.65
CA ASP A 118 -15.24 22.31 1.64
C ASP A 118 -14.04 23.24 1.82
N LYS A 119 -13.16 22.88 2.75
CA LYS A 119 -11.91 23.61 3.02
C LYS A 119 -10.75 22.66 3.11
N GLN A 120 -9.74 22.91 2.31
CA GLN A 120 -8.53 22.09 2.27
C GLN A 120 -7.69 22.26 3.53
N CYS A 121 -7.13 21.18 4.01
CA CYS A 121 -6.12 21.21 5.07
C CYS A 121 -4.90 21.99 4.61
N LYS A 122 -4.51 23.00 5.37
CA LYS A 122 -3.36 23.88 5.03
C LYS A 122 -2.03 23.14 5.06
N THR A 123 -1.91 22.15 5.93
CA THR A 123 -0.69 21.40 6.14
C THR A 123 -0.41 20.41 5.00
N CYS A 124 -1.39 19.61 4.59
CA CYS A 124 -1.23 18.60 3.54
C CYS A 124 -1.85 19.00 2.18
N LYS A 125 -2.47 20.17 2.07
CA LYS A 125 -3.12 20.66 0.84
C LYS A 125 -4.09 19.64 0.22
N ALA A 126 -4.96 19.09 1.05
CA ALA A 126 -5.95 18.07 0.72
C ALA A 126 -5.39 16.66 0.39
N GLN A 127 -4.09 16.44 0.52
CA GLN A 127 -3.49 15.13 0.24
C GLN A 127 -3.72 14.10 1.35
N GLY A 128 -4.01 14.53 2.56
CA GLY A 128 -4.17 13.64 3.72
C GLY A 128 -2.86 13.10 4.28
N ILE A 129 -1.76 13.22 3.55
CA ILE A 129 -0.41 12.78 3.92
C ILE A 129 0.58 13.93 3.87
N VAL A 130 1.63 13.84 4.68
CA VAL A 130 2.76 14.78 4.68
C VAL A 130 4.07 14.02 4.67
N ILE A 131 5.12 14.62 4.11
CA ILE A 131 6.44 14.04 4.10
C ILE A 131 7.17 14.41 5.40
N LYS A 132 7.65 13.42 6.12
CA LYS A 132 8.46 13.59 7.32
C LYS A 132 9.87 13.06 7.08
N ASN A 133 10.87 13.88 7.41
CA ASN A 133 12.26 13.44 7.45
C ASN A 133 12.55 12.89 8.85
N GLU A 134 12.97 11.66 8.92
CA GLU A 134 13.30 10.96 10.16
C GLU A 134 14.66 10.27 10.01
N THR A 135 15.39 10.14 11.10
CA THR A 135 16.65 9.38 11.11
C THR A 135 16.44 8.08 11.86
N VAL A 136 16.63 6.97 11.17
CA VAL A 136 16.41 5.63 11.70
C VAL A 136 17.75 5.00 12.07
N LYS A 137 17.85 4.46 13.28
CA LYS A 137 19.01 3.67 13.69
C LYS A 137 18.88 2.26 13.13
N VAL A 138 19.88 1.83 12.38
CA VAL A 138 19.95 0.51 11.77
C VAL A 138 21.11 -0.23 12.41
N LYS A 139 20.81 -1.39 12.99
CA LYS A 139 21.83 -2.30 13.53
C LYS A 139 22.13 -3.38 12.50
N ILE A 140 23.35 -3.39 12.02
CA ILE A 140 23.88 -4.35 11.07
C ILE A 140 24.65 -5.41 11.86
N PRO A 141 24.25 -6.68 11.83
CA PRO A 141 24.96 -7.74 12.52
C PRO A 141 26.33 -7.99 11.88
N ALA A 142 27.27 -8.54 12.65
CA ALA A 142 28.55 -8.96 12.14
C ALA A 142 28.40 -10.13 11.14
N GLY A 143 29.22 -10.12 10.08
CA GLY A 143 29.22 -11.17 9.07
C GLY A 143 28.13 -11.00 7.99
N VAL A 144 27.68 -9.79 7.73
CA VAL A 144 26.72 -9.53 6.64
C VAL A 144 27.41 -9.62 5.29
N ASP A 145 26.76 -10.28 4.35
CA ASP A 145 27.20 -10.39 2.96
C ASP A 145 26.69 -9.22 2.11
N ASN A 146 27.36 -8.99 0.99
CA ASN A 146 26.91 -8.04 -0.01
C ASN A 146 25.54 -8.45 -0.55
N GLY A 147 24.61 -7.49 -0.62
CA GLY A 147 23.21 -7.73 -1.04
C GLY A 147 22.29 -8.17 0.08
N THR A 148 22.75 -8.33 1.32
CA THR A 148 21.89 -8.61 2.48
C THR A 148 20.85 -7.51 2.65
N VAL A 149 19.59 -7.90 2.88
CA VAL A 149 18.47 -6.96 3.09
C VAL A 149 18.02 -7.01 4.55
N ILE A 150 18.14 -5.87 5.22
CA ILE A 150 17.64 -5.68 6.59
C ILE A 150 16.26 -5.04 6.52
N ARG A 151 15.26 -5.68 7.16
CA ARG A 151 13.88 -5.21 7.19
C ARG A 151 13.58 -4.50 8.50
N LEU A 152 13.21 -3.23 8.42
CA LEU A 152 12.73 -2.41 9.53
C LEU A 152 11.22 -2.24 9.43
N ARG A 153 10.49 -2.87 10.33
CA ARG A 153 9.02 -2.88 10.32
C ARG A 153 8.47 -1.52 10.72
N GLY A 154 7.42 -1.04 10.01
CA GLY A 154 6.71 0.19 10.33
C GLY A 154 7.44 1.48 9.92
N TYR A 155 8.52 1.38 9.16
CA TYR A 155 9.26 2.52 8.61
C TYR A 155 8.97 2.79 7.13
N GLY A 156 7.93 2.18 6.58
CA GLY A 156 7.41 2.46 5.23
C GLY A 156 6.34 3.56 5.24
N GLY A 157 5.57 3.62 4.16
CA GLY A 157 4.43 4.52 4.03
C GLY A 157 3.25 4.13 4.92
N PRO A 158 2.29 5.05 5.15
CA PRO A 158 1.12 4.78 5.97
C PRO A 158 0.21 3.75 5.31
N GLY A 159 -0.42 2.90 6.12
CA GLY A 159 -1.45 1.97 5.68
C GLY A 159 -2.83 2.63 5.58
N ASP A 160 -3.69 2.07 4.73
CA ASP A 160 -5.06 2.54 4.56
C ASP A 160 -5.97 2.03 5.71
N ASN A 161 -6.95 2.85 6.10
CA ASN A 161 -8.00 2.45 7.07
C ASN A 161 -7.46 1.83 8.37
N ASN A 162 -6.46 2.47 8.99
CA ASN A 162 -5.77 1.95 10.18
C ASN A 162 -5.04 0.62 9.97
N ALA A 163 -4.67 0.30 8.74
CA ALA A 163 -3.73 -0.79 8.48
C ALA A 163 -2.32 -0.41 8.95
N PRO A 164 -1.47 -1.38 9.24
CA PRO A 164 -0.10 -1.11 9.66
C PRO A 164 0.69 -0.42 8.53
N ASP A 165 1.62 0.44 8.94
CA ASP A 165 2.57 1.06 8.02
C ASP A 165 3.39 0.00 7.28
N GLY A 166 3.93 0.37 6.12
CA GLY A 166 4.85 -0.44 5.37
C GLY A 166 6.19 -0.64 6.10
N ASP A 167 7.12 -1.27 5.44
CA ASP A 167 8.44 -1.56 5.99
C ASP A 167 9.53 -0.80 5.21
N LEU A 168 10.65 -0.55 5.87
CA LEU A 168 11.86 -0.08 5.20
C LEU A 168 12.80 -1.28 4.97
N LEU A 169 13.20 -1.49 3.74
CA LEU A 169 14.16 -2.50 3.33
C LEU A 169 15.51 -1.80 3.08
N VAL A 170 16.51 -2.11 3.90
CA VAL A 170 17.85 -1.57 3.76
C VAL A 170 18.71 -2.65 3.12
N GLN A 171 19.08 -2.43 1.87
CA GLN A 171 19.99 -3.32 1.15
C GLN A 171 21.44 -2.92 1.43
N ILE A 172 22.23 -3.85 1.91
CA ILE A 172 23.63 -3.63 2.25
C ILE A 172 24.49 -3.87 1.01
N ALA A 173 25.30 -2.89 0.67
CA ALA A 173 26.36 -3.01 -0.31
C ALA A 173 27.71 -2.97 0.40
N VAL A 174 28.50 -4.04 0.29
CA VAL A 174 29.82 -4.13 0.92
C VAL A 174 30.87 -3.71 -0.10
N GLU A 175 31.66 -2.68 0.24
CA GLU A 175 32.80 -2.29 -0.59
C GLU A 175 33.91 -3.33 -0.51
N PRO A 176 34.55 -3.69 -1.64
CA PRO A 176 35.68 -4.59 -1.63
C PRO A 176 36.83 -3.99 -0.85
N HIS A 177 37.53 -4.83 -0.08
CA HIS A 177 38.74 -4.40 0.63
C HIS A 177 39.84 -4.03 -0.38
N LYS A 178 40.41 -2.84 -0.23
CA LYS A 178 41.63 -2.47 -0.99
C LYS A 178 42.83 -3.13 -0.30
N TYR A 179 43.54 -3.95 -1.05
CA TYR A 179 44.80 -4.53 -0.60
C TYR A 179 45.87 -3.46 -0.53
#